data_637a4b297d1031dd774b3cd0a9c670f1
#
_entry.id   637a4b297d1031dd774b3cd0a9c670f1
#
_cell.length_a   1.000
_cell.length_b   1.000
_cell.length_c   1.000
_cell.angle_alpha   90.00
_cell.angle_beta   90.00
_cell.angle_gamma   90.00
#
_symmetry.space_group_name_H-M   'P 1'
#
loop_
_entity.id
_entity.type
_entity.pdbx_description
1 polymer ?
#
loop_
_entity_poly.entity_id
_entity_poly.type
_entity_poly.pdbx_seq_one_letter_code
_entity_poly.pdbx_strand_id
1 'polypeptide(L)'
;VSNQNPEQIARDAIDAQLRDAGWVVQNKDSINFHDGQGQAVREYPTDTGPADYMLFVDAKPVGVAEAKRETLGHNITTVEEQTAEYATARPKWIQSNGKPLPFLYETTGVLTRFTDLRDPKPRSREVFSFHRPQTLREWLAGCRSLRDRLRDLPPLDPQGLRQCQVEAITQLEASLRSAKPRALIQMATGSGKTFTAITSI
;
A
#
# COMPACT_ATOMS: atom_id res chain seq x y z
N VAL A 1 -1.33 -25.16 -26.88
CA VAL A 1 -1.38 -23.76 -26.50
C VAL A 1 -2.74 -23.55 -25.87
N SER A 2 -2.83 -23.48 -24.53
CA SER A 2 -4.10 -23.30 -23.82
C SER A 2 -4.62 -21.88 -24.14
N ASN A 3 -5.82 -21.84 -24.68
CA ASN A 3 -6.53 -20.63 -25.03
C ASN A 3 -7.14 -20.05 -23.72
N GLN A 4 -6.28 -19.66 -22.75
CA GLN A 4 -6.74 -19.07 -21.50
C GLN A 4 -7.24 -17.65 -21.76
N ASN A 5 -8.38 -17.31 -21.15
CA ASN A 5 -8.92 -15.96 -21.17
C ASN A 5 -7.89 -14.99 -20.53
N PRO A 6 -7.61 -13.82 -21.10
CA PRO A 6 -6.69 -12.82 -20.52
C PRO A 6 -6.96 -12.51 -19.04
N GLU A 7 -8.22 -12.52 -18.62
CA GLU A 7 -8.60 -12.33 -17.22
C GLU A 7 -8.11 -13.45 -16.31
N GLN A 8 -8.13 -14.71 -16.81
CA GLN A 8 -7.62 -15.84 -16.03
C GLN A 8 -6.10 -15.79 -15.89
N ILE A 9 -5.39 -15.39 -16.96
CA ILE A 9 -3.93 -15.21 -16.92
C ILE A 9 -3.54 -14.15 -15.89
N ALA A 10 -4.27 -13.01 -15.86
CA ALA A 10 -4.04 -11.95 -14.88
C ALA A 10 -4.29 -12.44 -13.44
N ARG A 11 -5.37 -13.21 -13.22
CA ARG A 11 -5.68 -13.80 -11.91
C ARG A 11 -4.60 -14.79 -11.45
N ASP A 12 -4.12 -15.65 -12.34
CA ASP A 12 -3.06 -16.61 -12.03
C ASP A 12 -1.75 -15.90 -11.64
N ALA A 13 -1.43 -14.79 -12.32
CA ALA A 13 -0.27 -13.95 -12.00
C ALA A 13 -0.43 -13.26 -10.62
N ILE A 14 -1.61 -12.73 -10.33
CA ILE A 14 -1.92 -12.09 -9.03
C ILE A 14 -1.83 -13.12 -7.91
N ASP A 15 -2.37 -14.31 -8.11
CA ASP A 15 -2.29 -15.41 -7.16
C ASP A 15 -0.85 -15.79 -6.84
N ALA A 16 0.00 -15.90 -7.87
CA ALA A 16 1.42 -16.20 -7.69
C ALA A 16 2.10 -15.10 -6.87
N GLN A 17 1.89 -13.83 -7.21
CA GLN A 17 2.46 -12.70 -6.48
C GLN A 17 1.99 -12.63 -5.01
N LEU A 18 0.73 -12.94 -4.74
CA LEU A 18 0.20 -13.01 -3.37
C LEU A 18 0.88 -14.13 -2.58
N ARG A 19 1.03 -15.32 -3.18
CA ARG A 19 1.73 -16.45 -2.54
C ARG A 19 3.20 -16.14 -2.28
N ASP A 20 3.89 -15.51 -3.23
CA ASP A 20 5.29 -15.09 -3.09
C ASP A 20 5.48 -14.06 -1.97
N ALA A 21 4.45 -13.22 -1.75
CA ALA A 21 4.40 -12.29 -0.63
C ALA A 21 3.99 -12.96 0.71
N GLY A 22 3.73 -14.28 0.72
CA GLY A 22 3.40 -15.04 1.93
C GLY A 22 1.93 -15.07 2.29
N TRP A 23 1.03 -14.73 1.35
CA TRP A 23 -0.41 -14.88 1.54
C TRP A 23 -0.87 -16.29 1.19
N VAL A 24 -1.80 -16.83 1.99
CA VAL A 24 -2.51 -18.07 1.64
C VAL A 24 -3.73 -17.68 0.80
N VAL A 25 -3.65 -18.00 -0.50
CA VAL A 25 -4.74 -17.69 -1.45
C VAL A 25 -5.81 -18.77 -1.34
N GLN A 26 -7.04 -18.37 -1.04
CA GLN A 26 -8.18 -19.27 -0.80
C GLN A 26 -9.41 -18.85 -1.61
N ASN A 27 -10.33 -19.79 -1.78
CA ASN A 27 -11.64 -19.49 -2.36
C ASN A 27 -12.65 -19.17 -1.25
N LYS A 28 -13.66 -18.35 -1.56
CA LYS A 28 -14.73 -17.97 -0.64
C LYS A 28 -15.48 -19.15 -0.01
N ASP A 29 -15.54 -20.29 -0.70
CA ASP A 29 -16.29 -21.47 -0.27
C ASP A 29 -15.47 -22.41 0.64
N SER A 30 -14.19 -22.12 0.85
CA SER A 30 -13.26 -22.96 1.63
C SER A 30 -12.30 -22.14 2.48
N ILE A 31 -12.82 -21.15 3.20
CA ILE A 31 -12.00 -20.24 4.02
C ILE A 31 -11.52 -20.97 5.27
N ASN A 32 -10.20 -20.95 5.48
CA ASN A 32 -9.55 -21.42 6.70
C ASN A 32 -8.63 -20.35 7.26
N PHE A 33 -9.05 -19.65 8.31
CA PHE A 33 -8.25 -18.59 8.95
C PHE A 33 -7.12 -19.12 9.85
N HIS A 34 -7.03 -20.42 10.05
CA HIS A 34 -5.93 -21.06 10.80
C HIS A 34 -4.75 -21.45 9.88
N ASP A 35 -4.90 -21.28 8.57
CA ASP A 35 -3.88 -21.62 7.60
C ASP A 35 -2.99 -20.40 7.33
N GLY A 36 -1.94 -20.28 8.13
CA GLY A 36 -0.98 -19.18 8.02
C GLY A 36 -1.45 -17.87 8.67
N GLN A 37 -0.61 -16.84 8.56
CA GLN A 37 -0.83 -15.54 9.21
C GLN A 37 -1.74 -14.61 8.43
N GLY A 38 -1.82 -14.77 7.11
CA GLY A 38 -2.62 -13.93 6.24
C GLY A 38 -3.28 -14.70 5.12
N GLN A 39 -4.57 -14.47 4.90
CA GLN A 39 -5.37 -15.07 3.85
C GLN A 39 -5.77 -14.02 2.81
N ALA A 40 -5.64 -14.37 1.52
CA ALA A 40 -6.20 -13.62 0.41
C ALA A 40 -7.37 -14.43 -0.17
N VAL A 41 -8.59 -13.99 0.12
CA VAL A 41 -9.81 -14.73 -0.27
C VAL A 41 -10.38 -14.16 -1.55
N ARG A 42 -10.46 -14.99 -2.60
CA ARG A 42 -11.01 -14.62 -3.91
C ARG A 42 -12.51 -14.41 -3.86
N GLU A 43 -12.98 -13.43 -4.63
CA GLU A 43 -14.39 -13.15 -4.87
C GLU A 43 -15.21 -13.07 -3.56
N TYR A 44 -14.59 -12.44 -2.55
CA TYR A 44 -15.21 -12.34 -1.23
C TYR A 44 -16.44 -11.42 -1.29
N PRO A 45 -17.62 -11.88 -0.85
CA PRO A 45 -18.85 -11.09 -0.93
C PRO A 45 -18.83 -9.91 0.03
N THR A 46 -19.18 -8.74 -0.49
CA THR A 46 -19.39 -7.51 0.28
C THR A 46 -20.81 -6.96 0.02
N ASP A 47 -21.20 -5.93 0.74
CA ASP A 47 -22.50 -5.27 0.55
C ASP A 47 -22.59 -4.49 -0.78
N THR A 48 -21.46 -4.11 -1.37
CA THR A 48 -21.37 -3.40 -2.66
C THR A 48 -21.07 -4.32 -3.84
N GLY A 49 -20.81 -5.61 -3.61
CA GLY A 49 -20.43 -6.62 -4.62
C GLY A 49 -19.25 -7.47 -4.18
N PRO A 50 -18.86 -8.48 -4.96
CA PRO A 50 -17.70 -9.29 -4.63
C PRO A 50 -16.42 -8.51 -4.87
N ALA A 51 -15.52 -8.45 -3.88
CA ALA A 51 -14.16 -7.97 -4.05
C ALA A 51 -13.32 -9.07 -4.72
N ASP A 52 -12.44 -8.72 -5.66
CA ASP A 52 -11.59 -9.72 -6.34
C ASP A 52 -10.75 -10.50 -5.33
N TYR A 53 -10.13 -9.81 -4.37
CA TYR A 53 -9.47 -10.42 -3.21
C TYR A 53 -9.73 -9.61 -1.95
N MET A 54 -10.22 -10.26 -0.91
CA MET A 54 -10.26 -9.70 0.44
C MET A 54 -9.05 -10.21 1.22
N LEU A 55 -8.29 -9.30 1.83
CA LEU A 55 -7.09 -9.61 2.58
C LEU A 55 -7.40 -9.65 4.08
N PHE A 56 -7.02 -10.76 4.72
CA PHE A 56 -7.20 -10.97 6.15
C PHE A 56 -5.86 -11.18 6.84
N VAL A 57 -5.70 -10.58 8.00
CA VAL A 57 -4.57 -10.80 8.90
C VAL A 57 -5.13 -11.10 10.28
N ASP A 58 -4.67 -12.20 10.90
CA ASP A 58 -5.19 -12.71 12.17
C ASP A 58 -6.74 -12.80 12.15
N ALA A 59 -7.30 -13.35 11.08
CA ALA A 59 -8.74 -13.50 10.82
C ALA A 59 -9.56 -12.19 10.77
N LYS A 60 -8.90 -11.03 10.65
CA LYS A 60 -9.56 -9.72 10.51
C LYS A 60 -9.36 -9.17 9.11
N PRO A 61 -10.39 -8.62 8.48
CA PRO A 61 -10.25 -7.99 7.17
C PRO A 61 -9.42 -6.72 7.31
N VAL A 62 -8.35 -6.60 6.52
CA VAL A 62 -7.40 -5.49 6.59
C VAL A 62 -7.28 -4.72 5.29
N GLY A 63 -7.72 -5.29 4.17
CA GLY A 63 -7.60 -4.64 2.88
C GLY A 63 -8.28 -5.40 1.75
N VAL A 64 -8.23 -4.78 0.58
CA VAL A 64 -8.77 -5.31 -0.68
C VAL A 64 -7.70 -5.24 -1.75
N ALA A 65 -7.67 -6.23 -2.64
CA ALA A 65 -6.92 -6.15 -3.88
C ALA A 65 -7.87 -6.34 -5.07
N GLU A 66 -7.87 -5.36 -5.98
CA GLU A 66 -8.67 -5.32 -7.19
C GLU A 66 -7.82 -5.62 -8.41
N ALA A 67 -8.27 -6.58 -9.21
CA ALA A 67 -7.67 -6.93 -10.47
C ALA A 67 -8.13 -5.95 -11.57
N LYS A 68 -7.19 -5.33 -12.24
CA LYS A 68 -7.46 -4.41 -13.36
C LYS A 68 -6.92 -4.99 -14.67
N ARG A 69 -7.54 -4.64 -15.78
CA ARG A 69 -7.06 -5.07 -17.10
C ARG A 69 -5.71 -4.44 -17.42
N GLU A 70 -4.79 -5.21 -17.98
CA GLU A 70 -3.46 -4.76 -18.38
C GLU A 70 -3.49 -3.59 -19.37
N THR A 71 -4.53 -3.51 -20.20
CA THR A 71 -4.75 -2.40 -21.15
C THR A 71 -4.90 -1.05 -20.48
N LEU A 72 -5.20 -0.98 -19.18
CA LEU A 72 -5.27 0.27 -18.42
C LEU A 72 -3.87 0.81 -18.09
N GLY A 73 -2.81 -0.02 -18.15
CA GLY A 73 -1.41 0.36 -18.02
C GLY A 73 -1.16 1.43 -16.94
N HIS A 74 -0.44 2.50 -17.32
CA HIS A 74 -0.16 3.63 -16.41
C HIS A 74 -1.37 4.50 -16.07
N ASN A 75 -2.54 4.28 -16.66
CA ASN A 75 -3.78 5.03 -16.42
C ASN A 75 -4.64 4.45 -15.29
N ILE A 76 -4.09 3.55 -14.46
CA ILE A 76 -4.80 2.99 -13.30
C ILE A 76 -5.27 4.09 -12.33
N THR A 77 -4.68 5.28 -12.39
CA THR A 77 -5.05 6.43 -11.53
C THR A 77 -6.49 6.93 -11.71
N THR A 78 -7.15 6.61 -12.84
CA THR A 78 -8.54 7.02 -13.09
C THR A 78 -9.58 6.10 -12.44
N VAL A 79 -9.16 4.99 -11.82
CA VAL A 79 -10.04 3.98 -11.21
C VAL A 79 -10.00 4.03 -9.68
N GLU A 80 -9.31 5.03 -9.10
CA GLU A 80 -9.19 5.21 -7.64
C GLU A 80 -10.56 5.32 -6.94
N GLU A 81 -11.60 5.84 -7.64
CA GLU A 81 -12.94 5.98 -7.08
C GLU A 81 -13.62 4.62 -6.81
N GLN A 82 -13.50 3.65 -7.72
CA GLN A 82 -14.11 2.32 -7.53
C GLN A 82 -13.44 1.53 -6.40
N THR A 83 -12.11 1.60 -6.31
CA THR A 83 -11.38 0.91 -5.25
C THR A 83 -11.66 1.54 -3.89
N ALA A 84 -11.91 2.85 -3.84
CA ALA A 84 -12.34 3.55 -2.63
C ALA A 84 -13.73 3.10 -2.14
N GLU A 85 -14.66 2.74 -3.03
CA GLU A 85 -15.96 2.17 -2.66
C GLU A 85 -15.79 0.84 -1.93
N TYR A 86 -14.88 -0.03 -2.39
CA TYR A 86 -14.60 -1.30 -1.70
C TYR A 86 -13.95 -1.12 -0.33
N ALA A 87 -13.23 -0.03 -0.10
CA ALA A 87 -12.67 0.26 1.22
C ALA A 87 -13.74 0.50 2.28
N THR A 88 -14.88 1.04 1.87
CA THR A 88 -16.05 1.27 2.74
C THR A 88 -17.00 0.10 2.74
N ALA A 89 -16.84 -0.87 1.82
CA ALA A 89 -17.66 -2.06 1.72
C ALA A 89 -17.57 -2.93 2.98
N ARG A 90 -18.71 -3.44 3.43
CA ARG A 90 -18.77 -4.32 4.60
C ARG A 90 -18.67 -5.78 4.16
N PRO A 91 -17.68 -6.54 4.66
CA PRO A 91 -17.64 -7.99 4.45
C PRO A 91 -18.92 -8.66 4.98
N LYS A 92 -19.57 -9.50 4.17
CA LYS A 92 -20.87 -10.10 4.56
C LYS A 92 -20.80 -11.09 5.71
N TRP A 93 -19.67 -11.79 5.86
CA TRP A 93 -19.55 -12.92 6.80
C TRP A 93 -18.75 -12.60 8.07
N ILE A 94 -18.13 -11.44 8.12
CA ILE A 94 -17.35 -11.01 9.28
C ILE A 94 -17.82 -9.61 9.68
N GLN A 95 -18.10 -9.44 10.96
CA GLN A 95 -18.42 -8.15 11.52
C GLN A 95 -17.19 -7.23 11.41
N SER A 96 -17.22 -6.33 10.45
CA SER A 96 -16.34 -5.17 10.46
C SER A 96 -16.96 -4.14 11.40
N ASN A 97 -16.14 -3.51 12.24
CA ASN A 97 -16.60 -2.48 13.18
C ASN A 97 -17.04 -1.17 12.48
N GLY A 98 -17.50 -1.25 11.22
CA GLY A 98 -17.92 -0.10 10.41
C GLY A 98 -16.79 0.84 9.99
N LYS A 99 -15.53 0.49 10.27
CA LYS A 99 -14.37 1.26 9.83
C LYS A 99 -13.97 0.84 8.42
N PRO A 100 -13.56 1.78 7.56
CA PRO A 100 -13.00 1.46 6.24
C PRO A 100 -11.80 0.52 6.36
N LEU A 101 -11.62 -0.37 5.37
CA LEU A 101 -10.44 -1.21 5.27
C LEU A 101 -9.22 -0.33 5.00
N PRO A 102 -8.16 -0.43 5.80
CA PRO A 102 -7.04 0.50 5.72
C PRO A 102 -6.16 0.35 4.47
N PHE A 103 -6.12 -0.83 3.84
CA PHE A 103 -5.19 -1.12 2.76
C PHE A 103 -5.89 -1.45 1.46
N LEU A 104 -5.54 -0.73 0.39
CA LEU A 104 -6.06 -0.97 -0.94
C LEU A 104 -4.92 -1.31 -1.90
N TYR A 105 -5.14 -2.34 -2.71
CA TYR A 105 -4.28 -2.69 -3.83
C TYR A 105 -5.07 -2.68 -5.12
N GLU A 106 -4.44 -2.20 -6.17
CA GLU A 106 -4.89 -2.28 -7.55
C GLU A 106 -3.78 -2.93 -8.36
N THR A 107 -4.09 -4.01 -9.07
CA THR A 107 -3.07 -4.74 -9.79
C THR A 107 -3.55 -5.23 -11.14
N THR A 108 -2.66 -5.21 -12.15
CA THR A 108 -2.88 -5.81 -13.46
C THR A 108 -2.23 -7.18 -13.57
N GLY A 109 -1.58 -7.68 -12.50
CA GLY A 109 -0.70 -8.84 -12.56
C GLY A 109 0.74 -8.51 -12.99
N VAL A 110 0.97 -7.33 -13.57
CA VAL A 110 2.29 -6.80 -13.94
C VAL A 110 2.66 -5.61 -13.07
N LEU A 111 1.73 -4.68 -12.93
CA LEU A 111 1.87 -3.47 -12.12
C LEU A 111 0.99 -3.59 -10.88
N THR A 112 1.54 -3.33 -9.71
CA THR A 112 0.79 -3.28 -8.45
C THR A 112 0.91 -1.90 -7.83
N ARG A 113 -0.23 -1.34 -7.47
CA ARG A 113 -0.35 -0.07 -6.75
C ARG A 113 -0.94 -0.30 -5.37
N PHE A 114 -0.55 0.55 -4.43
CA PHE A 114 -0.95 0.44 -3.04
C PHE A 114 -1.36 1.80 -2.49
N THR A 115 -2.44 1.82 -1.72
CA THR A 115 -2.92 2.98 -0.97
C THR A 115 -3.11 2.60 0.50
N ASP A 116 -2.49 3.36 1.41
CA ASP A 116 -2.78 3.30 2.85
C ASP A 116 -3.78 4.42 3.18
N LEU A 117 -5.01 4.06 3.48
CA LEU A 117 -6.07 5.03 3.82
C LEU A 117 -5.88 5.70 5.18
N ARG A 118 -4.95 5.22 6.00
CA ARG A 118 -4.57 5.86 7.27
C ARG A 118 -3.62 7.04 7.07
N ASP A 119 -3.06 7.18 5.86
CA ASP A 119 -2.19 8.32 5.54
C ASP A 119 -2.96 9.64 5.66
N PRO A 120 -2.31 10.74 6.10
CA PRO A 120 -2.95 12.06 6.19
C PRO A 120 -3.51 12.57 4.86
N LYS A 121 -2.90 12.14 3.76
CA LYS A 121 -3.36 12.34 2.38
C LYS A 121 -3.14 11.03 1.63
N PRO A 122 -4.11 10.12 1.65
CA PRO A 122 -3.99 8.84 0.96
C PRO A 122 -3.72 9.04 -0.53
N ARG A 123 -2.79 8.27 -1.06
CA ARG A 123 -2.42 8.31 -2.48
C ARG A 123 -1.99 6.93 -2.94
N SER A 124 -2.46 6.55 -4.10
CA SER A 124 -2.02 5.36 -4.78
C SER A 124 -0.55 5.52 -5.21
N ARG A 125 0.26 4.52 -4.91
CA ARG A 125 1.68 4.46 -5.28
C ARG A 125 2.04 3.09 -5.83
N GLU A 126 2.90 3.05 -6.81
CA GLU A 126 3.44 1.82 -7.33
C GLU A 126 4.33 1.14 -6.28
N VAL A 127 4.18 -0.18 -6.17
CA VAL A 127 4.98 -1.04 -5.31
C VAL A 127 5.48 -2.25 -6.11
N PHE A 128 6.64 -2.78 -5.75
CA PHE A 128 7.25 -3.90 -6.47
C PHE A 128 6.51 -5.22 -6.27
N SER A 129 5.85 -5.38 -5.11
CA SER A 129 5.11 -6.58 -4.74
C SER A 129 4.05 -6.25 -3.70
N PHE A 130 3.14 -7.18 -3.44
CA PHE A 130 2.28 -7.11 -2.27
C PHE A 130 3.11 -7.09 -0.98
N HIS A 131 2.68 -6.32 0.00
CA HIS A 131 3.29 -6.36 1.33
C HIS A 131 2.95 -7.70 2.00
N ARG A 132 3.87 -8.21 2.80
CA ARG A 132 3.66 -9.44 3.57
C ARG A 132 2.56 -9.25 4.62
N PRO A 133 1.79 -10.30 4.97
CA PRO A 133 0.81 -10.23 6.06
C PRO A 133 1.39 -9.69 7.35
N GLN A 134 2.61 -10.13 7.70
CA GLN A 134 3.33 -9.67 8.88
C GLN A 134 3.59 -8.15 8.84
N THR A 135 3.99 -7.60 7.71
CA THR A 135 4.24 -6.15 7.56
C THR A 135 2.96 -5.36 7.79
N LEU A 136 1.82 -5.80 7.22
CA LEU A 136 0.54 -5.14 7.44
C LEU A 136 0.08 -5.25 8.90
N ARG A 137 0.33 -6.39 9.54
CA ARG A 137 0.07 -6.59 10.98
C ARG A 137 0.86 -5.61 11.83
N GLU A 138 2.15 -5.48 11.59
CA GLU A 138 3.04 -4.54 12.30
C GLU A 138 2.58 -3.10 12.10
N TRP A 139 2.16 -2.72 10.89
CA TRP A 139 1.62 -1.40 10.61
C TRP A 139 0.29 -1.15 11.33
N LEU A 140 -0.57 -2.16 11.45
CA LEU A 140 -1.83 -2.06 12.16
C LEU A 140 -1.67 -2.02 13.69
N ALA A 141 -0.62 -2.62 14.22
CA ALA A 141 -0.28 -2.51 15.64
C ALA A 141 0.13 -1.07 16.03
N GLY A 142 0.64 -0.29 15.06
CA GLY A 142 0.90 1.13 15.23
C GLY A 142 -0.38 1.97 15.14
N CYS A 143 -0.53 2.95 16.03
CA CYS A 143 -1.68 3.86 16.02
C CYS A 143 -1.71 4.78 14.79
N ARG A 144 -0.59 4.93 14.08
CA ARG A 144 -0.38 5.90 13.00
C ARG A 144 0.30 5.26 11.80
N SER A 145 -0.03 5.75 10.59
CA SER A 145 0.67 5.34 9.37
C SER A 145 2.14 5.80 9.36
N LEU A 146 2.95 5.19 8.50
CA LEU A 146 4.35 5.61 8.31
C LEU A 146 4.45 7.09 7.94
N ARG A 147 3.58 7.58 7.05
CA ARG A 147 3.57 8.99 6.61
C ARG A 147 3.06 9.95 7.67
N ASP A 148 2.13 9.51 8.51
CA ASP A 148 1.64 10.35 9.59
C ASP A 148 2.72 10.57 10.67
N ARG A 149 3.60 9.59 10.90
CA ARG A 149 4.75 9.73 11.81
C ARG A 149 5.77 10.77 11.34
N LEU A 150 5.87 11.03 10.02
CA LEU A 150 6.75 12.08 9.49
C LEU A 150 6.35 13.50 9.91
N ARG A 151 5.18 13.69 10.51
CA ARG A 151 4.77 14.98 11.08
C ARG A 151 5.54 15.33 12.35
N ASP A 152 6.02 14.32 13.08
CA ASP A 152 6.67 14.46 14.37
C ASP A 152 8.16 14.10 14.28
N LEU A 153 8.81 14.46 13.19
CA LEU A 153 10.26 14.32 13.06
C LEU A 153 10.96 15.12 14.16
N PRO A 154 11.99 14.57 14.82
CA PRO A 154 12.77 15.31 15.80
C PRO A 154 13.42 16.55 15.16
N PRO A 155 13.76 17.58 15.92
CA PRO A 155 14.47 18.72 15.39
C PRO A 155 15.85 18.28 14.86
N LEU A 156 16.25 18.87 13.74
CA LEU A 156 17.58 18.63 13.15
C LEU A 156 18.66 19.15 14.11
N ASP A 157 19.67 18.32 14.42
CA ASP A 157 20.91 18.78 15.02
C ASP A 157 21.80 19.39 13.90
N PRO A 158 22.07 20.70 13.91
CA PRO A 158 22.86 21.36 12.88
C PRO A 158 24.36 21.15 13.04
N GLN A 159 24.84 20.49 14.09
CA GLN A 159 26.27 20.35 14.36
C GLN A 159 27.01 19.67 13.20
N GLY A 160 28.06 20.29 12.70
CA GLY A 160 28.87 19.78 11.60
C GLY A 160 28.26 19.99 10.20
N LEU A 161 27.07 20.58 10.11
CA LEU A 161 26.42 20.92 8.84
C LEU A 161 26.75 22.32 8.38
N ARG A 162 26.87 22.50 7.07
CA ARG A 162 26.95 23.81 6.43
C ARG A 162 25.53 24.40 6.34
N GLN A 163 25.43 25.73 6.29
CA GLN A 163 24.14 26.44 6.20
C GLN A 163 23.25 25.89 5.07
N CYS A 164 23.79 25.69 3.87
CA CYS A 164 23.02 25.15 2.73
C CYS A 164 22.52 23.71 2.96
N GLN A 165 23.20 22.93 3.80
CA GLN A 165 22.78 21.55 4.16
C GLN A 165 21.66 21.62 5.19
N VAL A 166 21.78 22.48 6.20
CA VAL A 166 20.71 22.71 7.19
C VAL A 166 19.42 23.15 6.49
N GLU A 167 19.51 24.13 5.58
CA GLU A 167 18.36 24.63 4.82
C GLU A 167 17.72 23.51 3.97
N ALA A 168 18.53 22.70 3.28
CA ALA A 168 18.04 21.60 2.45
C ALA A 168 17.29 20.55 3.28
N ILE A 169 17.83 20.13 4.41
CA ILE A 169 17.21 19.13 5.29
C ILE A 169 15.92 19.71 5.93
N THR A 170 15.99 20.91 6.47
CA THR A 170 14.81 21.55 7.10
C THR A 170 13.64 21.71 6.13
N GLN A 171 13.92 22.11 4.88
CA GLN A 171 12.87 22.23 3.86
C GLN A 171 12.35 20.88 3.39
N LEU A 172 13.19 19.84 3.31
CA LEU A 172 12.76 18.46 3.07
C LEU A 172 11.79 17.98 4.16
N GLU A 173 12.18 18.14 5.42
CA GLU A 173 11.34 17.76 6.55
C GLU A 173 10.00 18.52 6.57
N ALA A 174 10.01 19.83 6.29
CA ALA A 174 8.79 20.62 6.17
C ALA A 174 7.86 20.08 5.05
N SER A 175 8.45 19.62 3.94
CA SER A 175 7.71 18.98 2.85
C SER A 175 7.12 17.64 3.28
N LEU A 176 7.88 16.82 4.02
CA LEU A 176 7.42 15.54 4.56
C LEU A 176 6.30 15.73 5.60
N ARG A 177 6.46 16.68 6.53
CA ARG A 177 5.41 17.06 7.51
C ARG A 177 4.12 17.52 6.83
N SER A 178 4.22 18.18 5.67
CA SER A 178 3.08 18.61 4.85
C SER A 178 2.50 17.50 3.98
N ALA A 179 2.98 16.26 4.13
CA ALA A 179 2.60 15.09 3.35
C ALA A 179 2.74 15.30 1.83
N LYS A 180 3.77 16.05 1.37
CA LYS A 180 4.07 16.17 -0.05
C LYS A 180 4.61 14.83 -0.58
N PRO A 181 4.19 14.38 -1.79
CA PRO A 181 4.59 13.06 -2.31
C PRO A 181 6.04 13.00 -2.76
N ARG A 182 6.62 14.13 -3.14
CA ARG A 182 7.98 14.26 -3.68
C ARG A 182 8.59 15.57 -3.23
N ALA A 183 9.91 15.57 -3.04
CA ALA A 183 10.70 16.78 -2.83
C ALA A 183 11.93 16.72 -3.75
N LEU A 184 12.34 17.89 -4.27
CA LEU A 184 13.56 18.05 -5.03
C LEU A 184 14.54 18.90 -4.21
N ILE A 185 15.74 18.38 -3.98
CA ILE A 185 16.83 19.13 -3.37
C ILE A 185 17.86 19.41 -4.48
N GLN A 186 18.06 20.70 -4.79
CA GLN A 186 19.05 21.14 -5.74
C GLN A 186 20.22 21.79 -4.99
N MET A 187 21.41 21.22 -5.15
CA MET A 187 22.63 21.66 -4.49
C MET A 187 23.80 21.74 -5.49
N ALA A 188 24.68 22.72 -5.33
CA ALA A 188 25.86 22.91 -6.17
C ALA A 188 26.85 21.74 -6.04
N THR A 189 27.72 21.56 -7.04
CA THR A 189 28.84 20.62 -6.96
C THR A 189 29.78 21.01 -5.82
N GLY A 190 30.23 20.03 -5.02
CA GLY A 190 31.10 20.29 -3.87
C GLY A 190 30.38 20.75 -2.60
N SER A 191 29.06 20.95 -2.62
CA SER A 191 28.28 21.34 -1.42
C SER A 191 28.06 20.22 -0.41
N GLY A 192 28.48 18.98 -0.71
CA GLY A 192 28.31 17.82 0.17
C GLY A 192 26.97 17.14 0.05
N LYS A 193 26.38 17.03 -1.16
CA LYS A 193 25.10 16.38 -1.43
C LYS A 193 24.94 15.01 -0.77
N THR A 194 25.94 14.14 -0.90
CA THR A 194 25.93 12.80 -0.31
C THR A 194 25.86 12.86 1.20
N PHE A 195 26.64 13.74 1.84
CA PHE A 195 26.61 13.94 3.29
C PHE A 195 25.23 14.46 3.74
N THR A 196 24.66 15.43 3.02
CA THR A 196 23.30 15.93 3.28
C THR A 196 22.24 14.81 3.22
N ALA A 197 22.34 13.95 2.20
CA ALA A 197 21.40 12.83 2.04
C ALA A 197 21.51 11.81 3.18
N ILE A 198 22.74 11.47 3.58
CA ILE A 198 22.98 10.50 4.68
C ILE A 198 22.48 11.08 6.02
N THR A 199 22.73 12.37 6.27
CA THR A 199 22.32 13.01 7.53
C THR A 199 20.80 13.21 7.64
N SER A 200 20.07 13.21 6.50
CA SER A 200 18.61 13.34 6.46
C SER A 200 17.86 12.01 6.71
N ILE A 201 18.57 10.90 6.89
CA ILE A 201 18.01 9.56 7.15
C ILE A 201 18.04 9.25 8.64
#